data_cf0f5f057d06d859baaef6d379de7c3b
#
_entry.id   cf0f5f057d06d859baaef6d379de7c3b
#
_cell.length_a   1.000
_cell.length_b   1.000
_cell.length_c   1.000
_cell.angle_alpha   90.00
_cell.angle_beta   90.00
_cell.angle_gamma   90.00
#
_symmetry.space_group_name_H-M   'P 1'
#
loop_
_entity.id
_entity.type
_entity.pdbx_description
1 polymer ?
#
loop_
_entity_poly.entity_id
_entity_poly.type
_entity_poly.pdbx_seq_one_letter_code
_entity_poly.pdbx_strand_id
1 'polypeptide(L)'
;MARADRNRKVEVKRRTEPAASSVDRPDWVLSGLAAAGMLVAAYLTWLKLSGRGAGLCVAGSGCELVQASRYATFLWVPTALWGLAAYVAIGVLAWLGLTPRNWRIAFALTAGGVGFSAYLTWLSVFDLGATCVWCLTSAVILIAMLAVLVMRRPAARNRKRAMSAARLATNGGLAAVGAVVAAAFVFAAPFSAPPGYQSALARHLADTKAVMYGSFL
;
A
#
# COMPACT_ATOMS: atom_id res chain seq x y z
N MET A 1 -52.93 16.65 28.90
CA MET A 1 -52.51 17.05 27.56
C MET A 1 -51.08 17.64 27.49
N ALA A 2 -50.65 18.52 28.39
CA ALA A 2 -49.34 19.17 28.36
C ALA A 2 -48.09 18.23 28.44
N ARG A 3 -48.21 17.06 29.09
CA ARG A 3 -47.12 16.09 29.26
C ARG A 3 -46.80 15.30 27.96
N ALA A 4 -47.86 15.00 27.19
CA ALA A 4 -47.72 14.30 25.88
C ALA A 4 -47.09 15.20 24.82
N ASP A 5 -47.42 16.48 24.84
CA ASP A 5 -46.87 17.48 23.90
C ASP A 5 -45.38 17.76 24.18
N ARG A 6 -44.99 17.79 25.46
CA ARG A 6 -43.62 17.95 25.88
C ARG A 6 -42.74 16.76 25.44
N ASN A 7 -43.23 15.54 25.58
CA ASN A 7 -42.53 14.33 25.14
C ASN A 7 -42.39 14.30 23.60
N ARG A 8 -43.41 14.71 22.86
CA ARG A 8 -43.37 14.81 21.40
C ARG A 8 -42.34 15.83 20.94
N LYS A 9 -42.25 17.00 21.58
CA LYS A 9 -41.25 18.04 21.28
C LYS A 9 -39.82 17.58 21.58
N VAL A 10 -39.61 16.83 22.66
CA VAL A 10 -38.30 16.26 23.00
C VAL A 10 -37.90 15.20 21.99
N GLU A 11 -38.86 14.38 21.54
CA GLU A 11 -38.59 13.32 20.57
C GLU A 11 -38.31 13.88 19.15
N VAL A 12 -39.04 14.95 18.74
CA VAL A 12 -38.80 15.67 17.50
C VAL A 12 -37.42 16.38 17.56
N LYS A 13 -37.08 17.00 18.70
CA LYS A 13 -35.77 17.65 18.87
C LYS A 13 -34.63 16.66 18.84
N ARG A 14 -34.80 15.43 19.39
CA ARG A 14 -33.81 14.33 19.25
C ARG A 14 -33.68 13.81 17.82
N ARG A 15 -34.74 13.89 16.99
CA ARG A 15 -34.71 13.49 15.59
C ARG A 15 -34.06 14.55 14.69
N THR A 16 -34.14 15.83 15.09
CA THR A 16 -33.61 16.95 14.30
C THR A 16 -32.24 17.42 14.70
N GLU A 17 -31.70 16.98 15.83
CA GLU A 17 -30.26 17.16 16.07
C GLU A 17 -29.51 16.26 15.09
N PRO A 18 -28.78 16.86 14.10
CA PRO A 18 -27.85 16.08 13.33
C PRO A 18 -26.88 15.51 14.35
N ALA A 19 -26.82 14.17 14.46
CA ALA A 19 -25.75 13.53 15.21
C ALA A 19 -24.48 14.17 14.71
N ALA A 20 -23.81 14.95 15.57
CA ALA A 20 -22.55 15.57 15.27
C ALA A 20 -21.65 14.45 14.74
N SER A 21 -21.48 14.47 13.43
CA SER A 21 -20.67 13.50 12.74
C SER A 21 -19.23 13.77 13.18
N SER A 22 -18.71 12.95 14.09
CA SER A 22 -17.28 12.88 14.39
C SER A 22 -16.44 12.49 13.16
N VAL A 23 -17.07 12.57 11.99
CA VAL A 23 -16.59 12.11 10.68
C VAL A 23 -15.79 13.18 9.94
N ASP A 24 -15.93 14.44 10.29
CA ASP A 24 -15.28 15.55 9.57
C ASP A 24 -13.94 15.98 10.19
N ARG A 25 -13.42 15.21 11.14
CA ARG A 25 -12.08 15.49 11.71
C ARG A 25 -11.02 14.68 10.96
N PRO A 26 -9.91 15.32 10.57
CA PRO A 26 -8.79 14.61 9.97
C PRO A 26 -8.24 13.57 10.96
N ASP A 27 -7.96 12.38 10.45
CA ASP A 27 -7.32 11.34 11.25
C ASP A 27 -5.80 11.52 11.22
N TRP A 28 -5.28 12.22 12.23
CA TRP A 28 -3.85 12.54 12.33
C TRP A 28 -2.95 11.32 12.36
N VAL A 29 -3.40 10.20 12.97
CA VAL A 29 -2.61 8.98 13.04
C VAL A 29 -2.46 8.36 11.66
N LEU A 30 -3.58 8.22 10.94
CA LEU A 30 -3.58 7.67 9.59
C LEU A 30 -2.84 8.59 8.61
N SER A 31 -3.01 9.91 8.75
CA SER A 31 -2.29 10.91 7.95
C SER A 31 -0.78 10.88 8.20
N GLY A 32 -0.35 10.71 9.46
CA GLY A 32 1.06 10.59 9.82
C GLY A 32 1.70 9.32 9.27
N LEU A 33 1.00 8.18 9.35
CA LEU A 33 1.45 6.92 8.74
C LEU A 33 1.52 7.02 7.21
N ALA A 34 0.53 7.69 6.59
CA ALA A 34 0.55 7.93 5.14
C ALA A 34 1.74 8.81 4.73
N ALA A 35 2.04 9.86 5.51
CA ALA A 35 3.20 10.72 5.27
C ALA A 35 4.51 9.94 5.38
N ALA A 36 4.67 9.09 6.40
CA ALA A 36 5.84 8.22 6.53
C ALA A 36 5.98 7.26 5.33
N GLY A 37 4.87 6.64 4.90
CA GLY A 37 4.84 5.78 3.70
C GLY A 37 5.19 6.54 2.42
N MET A 38 4.69 7.78 2.28
CA MET A 38 5.05 8.67 1.15
C MET A 38 6.55 8.95 1.10
N LEU A 39 7.19 9.24 2.23
CA LEU A 39 8.63 9.50 2.30
C LEU A 39 9.44 8.28 1.85
N VAL A 40 9.09 7.09 2.36
CA VAL A 40 9.75 5.83 1.96
C VAL A 40 9.57 5.56 0.47
N ALA A 41 8.34 5.69 -0.04
CA ALA A 41 8.04 5.43 -1.45
C ALA A 41 8.69 6.46 -2.39
N ALA A 42 8.70 7.73 -2.00
CA ALA A 42 9.36 8.81 -2.75
C ALA A 42 10.88 8.57 -2.81
N TYR A 43 11.49 8.19 -1.69
CA TYR A 43 12.92 7.86 -1.64
C TYR A 43 13.27 6.69 -2.57
N LEU A 44 12.50 5.59 -2.53
CA LEU A 44 12.71 4.45 -3.42
C LEU A 44 12.50 4.80 -4.89
N THR A 45 11.52 5.64 -5.19
CA THR A 45 11.27 6.14 -6.56
C THR A 45 12.44 6.99 -7.04
N TRP A 46 12.94 7.89 -6.20
CA TRP A 46 14.11 8.71 -6.48
C TRP A 46 15.34 7.85 -6.79
N LEU A 47 15.64 6.84 -5.96
CA LEU A 47 16.75 5.92 -6.18
C LEU A 47 16.66 5.23 -7.54
N LYS A 48 15.46 4.72 -7.89
CA LYS A 48 15.23 4.03 -9.15
C LYS A 48 15.42 4.94 -10.35
N LEU A 49 14.97 6.20 -10.29
CA LEU A 49 15.04 7.16 -11.39
C LEU A 49 16.43 7.78 -11.53
N SER A 50 17.15 7.99 -10.43
CA SER A 50 18.49 8.61 -10.45
C SER A 50 19.59 7.66 -10.92
N GLY A 51 19.33 6.36 -11.04
CA GLY A 51 20.32 5.35 -11.40
C GLY A 51 21.50 5.27 -10.41
N ARG A 52 21.44 6.02 -9.31
CA ARG A 52 22.45 5.97 -8.25
C ARG A 52 22.19 4.73 -7.42
N GLY A 53 23.21 3.91 -7.26
CA GLY A 53 23.17 2.81 -6.28
C GLY A 53 22.71 3.35 -4.93
N ALA A 54 21.97 2.54 -4.19
CA ALA A 54 21.28 2.94 -2.99
C ALA A 54 22.23 3.44 -1.89
N GLY A 55 22.53 4.73 -1.87
CA GLY A 55 23.46 5.34 -0.93
C GLY A 55 23.13 5.17 0.56
N LEU A 56 21.90 4.72 0.88
CA LEU A 56 21.47 4.31 2.23
C LEU A 56 21.15 2.81 2.32
N CYS A 57 21.31 2.05 1.25
CA CYS A 57 21.38 0.60 1.33
C CYS A 57 22.86 0.25 1.57
N VAL A 58 23.15 -0.37 2.69
CA VAL A 58 24.49 -0.88 2.99
C VAL A 58 24.91 -1.78 1.82
N ALA A 59 26.13 -1.57 1.29
CA ALA A 59 26.66 -2.42 0.24
C ALA A 59 26.58 -3.89 0.65
N GLY A 60 25.98 -4.74 -0.21
CA GLY A 60 25.68 -6.15 0.13
C GLY A 60 24.32 -6.38 0.79
N SER A 61 23.54 -5.34 1.13
CA SER A 61 22.14 -5.53 1.48
C SER A 61 21.37 -5.86 0.20
N GLY A 62 20.50 -6.88 0.21
CA GLY A 62 19.71 -7.32 -0.95
C GLY A 62 18.83 -6.24 -1.59
N CYS A 63 18.92 -5.01 -1.12
CA CYS A 63 18.19 -3.84 -1.59
C CYS A 63 18.53 -3.50 -3.05
N GLU A 64 19.81 -3.55 -3.43
CA GLU A 64 20.26 -3.30 -4.82
C GLU A 64 19.75 -4.38 -5.77
N LEU A 65 19.84 -5.66 -5.35
CA LEU A 65 19.32 -6.79 -6.11
C LEU A 65 17.81 -6.66 -6.36
N VAL A 66 17.03 -6.30 -5.32
CA VAL A 66 15.58 -6.11 -5.44
C VAL A 66 15.26 -4.94 -6.37
N GLN A 67 15.97 -3.81 -6.25
CA GLN A 67 15.75 -2.64 -7.10
C GLN A 67 16.22 -2.84 -8.54
N ALA A 68 17.22 -3.69 -8.78
CA ALA A 68 17.69 -4.05 -10.13
C ALA A 68 16.79 -5.12 -10.78
N SER A 69 15.99 -5.85 -10.00
CA SER A 69 15.14 -6.92 -10.49
C SER A 69 13.99 -6.43 -11.38
N ARG A 70 13.42 -7.36 -12.17
CA ARG A 70 12.21 -7.13 -12.97
C ARG A 70 11.00 -6.73 -12.11
N TYR A 71 10.99 -7.13 -10.84
CA TYR A 71 9.91 -6.84 -9.89
C TYR A 71 9.90 -5.39 -9.39
N ALA A 72 10.99 -4.64 -9.60
CA ALA A 72 11.06 -3.22 -9.27
C ALA A 72 10.27 -2.32 -10.25
N THR A 73 9.78 -2.87 -11.37
CA THR A 73 8.92 -2.18 -12.34
C THR A 73 7.62 -2.92 -12.54
N PHE A 74 6.52 -2.19 -12.46
CA PHE A 74 5.17 -2.70 -12.67
C PHE A 74 4.50 -1.84 -13.75
N LEU A 75 4.07 -2.44 -14.86
CA LEU A 75 3.50 -1.73 -16.01
C LEU A 75 4.41 -0.59 -16.51
N TRP A 76 5.71 -0.85 -16.68
CA TRP A 76 6.73 0.11 -17.15
C TRP A 76 7.03 1.27 -16.16
N VAL A 77 6.37 1.30 -15.02
CA VAL A 77 6.52 2.33 -13.99
C VAL A 77 7.21 1.72 -12.77
N PRO A 78 8.12 2.44 -12.09
CA PRO A 78 8.68 1.97 -10.83
C PRO A 78 7.59 1.57 -9.84
N THR A 79 7.68 0.35 -9.28
CA THR A 79 6.69 -0.17 -8.32
C THR A 79 6.50 0.75 -7.12
N ALA A 80 7.59 1.44 -6.70
CA ALA A 80 7.54 2.43 -5.63
C ALA A 80 6.63 3.63 -5.94
N LEU A 81 6.48 4.01 -7.22
CA LEU A 81 5.60 5.11 -7.62
C LEU A 81 4.12 4.74 -7.45
N TRP A 82 3.74 3.49 -7.70
CA TRP A 82 2.40 2.99 -7.39
C TRP A 82 2.13 3.00 -5.89
N GLY A 83 3.12 2.63 -5.08
CA GLY A 83 3.07 2.75 -3.62
C GLY A 83 2.88 4.20 -3.19
N LEU A 84 3.64 5.12 -3.77
CA LEU A 84 3.51 6.56 -3.50
C LEU A 84 2.10 7.07 -3.81
N ALA A 85 1.55 6.73 -4.97
CA ALA A 85 0.19 7.11 -5.35
C ALA A 85 -0.87 6.56 -4.36
N ALA A 86 -0.71 5.32 -3.91
CA ALA A 86 -1.59 4.73 -2.90
C ALA A 86 -1.49 5.46 -1.55
N TYR A 87 -0.29 5.77 -1.06
CA TYR A 87 -0.11 6.53 0.19
C TYR A 87 -0.69 7.95 0.09
N VAL A 88 -0.50 8.64 -1.03
CA VAL A 88 -1.11 9.94 -1.29
C VAL A 88 -2.65 9.83 -1.24
N ALA A 89 -3.23 8.87 -1.94
CA ALA A 89 -4.67 8.67 -1.95
C ALA A 89 -5.23 8.40 -0.54
N ILE A 90 -4.57 7.53 0.24
CA ILE A 90 -4.99 7.24 1.61
C ILE A 90 -4.81 8.47 2.52
N GLY A 91 -3.72 9.21 2.38
CA GLY A 91 -3.47 10.44 3.12
C GLY A 91 -4.53 11.52 2.85
N VAL A 92 -4.91 11.72 1.59
CA VAL A 92 -5.99 12.63 1.20
C VAL A 92 -7.34 12.19 1.81
N LEU A 93 -7.65 10.90 1.75
CA LEU A 93 -8.89 10.38 2.35
C LEU A 93 -8.91 10.54 3.88
N ALA A 94 -7.75 10.36 4.54
CA ALA A 94 -7.61 10.58 5.98
C ALA A 94 -7.77 12.06 6.35
N TRP A 95 -7.25 12.96 5.52
CA TRP A 95 -7.38 14.41 5.71
C TRP A 95 -8.81 14.92 5.49
N LEU A 96 -9.49 14.42 4.46
CA LEU A 96 -10.90 14.76 4.15
C LEU A 96 -11.88 14.17 5.17
N GLY A 97 -11.41 13.33 6.09
CA GLY A 97 -12.23 12.64 7.08
C GLY A 97 -12.71 11.27 6.62
N LEU A 98 -12.79 10.35 7.59
CA LEU A 98 -13.17 8.95 7.36
C LEU A 98 -14.69 8.77 7.28
N THR A 99 -15.34 9.36 6.28
CA THR A 99 -16.73 9.01 5.96
C THR A 99 -16.85 7.51 5.68
N PRO A 100 -18.03 6.88 5.79
CA PRO A 100 -18.19 5.45 5.49
C PRO A 100 -17.74 5.06 4.06
N ARG A 101 -17.76 6.00 3.12
CA ARG A 101 -17.27 5.80 1.76
C ARG A 101 -15.75 5.88 1.71
N ASN A 102 -15.17 6.96 2.26
CA ASN A 102 -13.73 7.18 2.30
C ASN A 102 -13.02 6.05 3.06
N TRP A 103 -13.60 5.64 4.19
CA TRP A 103 -13.11 4.52 4.98
C TRP A 103 -13.04 3.22 4.17
N ARG A 104 -14.10 2.88 3.40
CA ARG A 104 -14.11 1.67 2.56
C ARG A 104 -13.03 1.71 1.48
N ILE A 105 -12.84 2.87 0.84
CA ILE A 105 -11.82 3.06 -0.20
C ILE A 105 -10.43 2.94 0.43
N ALA A 106 -10.17 3.66 1.53
CA ALA A 106 -8.90 3.59 2.26
C ALA A 106 -8.60 2.16 2.73
N PHE A 107 -9.60 1.46 3.28
CA PHE A 107 -9.47 0.07 3.71
C PHE A 107 -9.13 -0.87 2.55
N ALA A 108 -9.81 -0.76 1.41
CA ALA A 108 -9.55 -1.58 0.23
C ALA A 108 -8.16 -1.31 -0.36
N LEU A 109 -7.75 -0.03 -0.47
CA LEU A 109 -6.42 0.35 -0.93
C LEU A 109 -5.33 -0.19 0.00
N THR A 110 -5.52 -0.05 1.31
CA THR A 110 -4.53 -0.52 2.29
C THR A 110 -4.46 -2.05 2.31
N ALA A 111 -5.60 -2.76 2.28
CA ALA A 111 -5.64 -4.21 2.24
C ALA A 111 -5.01 -4.76 0.95
N GLY A 112 -5.30 -4.14 -0.20
CA GLY A 112 -4.66 -4.45 -1.47
C GLY A 112 -3.15 -4.21 -1.44
N GLY A 113 -2.73 -3.08 -0.86
CA GLY A 113 -1.32 -2.75 -0.66
C GLY A 113 -0.58 -3.75 0.23
N VAL A 114 -1.20 -4.22 1.31
CA VAL A 114 -0.65 -5.29 2.17
C VAL A 114 -0.48 -6.59 1.37
N GLY A 115 -1.50 -7.01 0.62
CA GLY A 115 -1.42 -8.20 -0.22
C GLY A 115 -0.32 -8.10 -1.28
N PHE A 116 -0.26 -6.98 -1.98
CA PHE A 116 0.78 -6.70 -2.97
C PHE A 116 2.19 -6.70 -2.35
N SER A 117 2.37 -6.04 -1.22
CA SER A 117 3.64 -5.98 -0.49
C SER A 117 4.08 -7.36 0.01
N ALA A 118 3.14 -8.17 0.53
CA ALA A 118 3.41 -9.55 0.95
C ALA A 118 3.88 -10.42 -0.24
N TYR A 119 3.23 -10.27 -1.39
CA TYR A 119 3.61 -10.99 -2.61
C TYR A 119 5.01 -10.60 -3.10
N LEU A 120 5.33 -9.30 -3.15
CA LEU A 120 6.67 -8.84 -3.53
C LEU A 120 7.74 -9.29 -2.53
N THR A 121 7.43 -9.29 -1.23
CA THR A 121 8.35 -9.79 -0.20
C THR A 121 8.60 -11.29 -0.38
N TRP A 122 7.54 -12.05 -0.68
CA TRP A 122 7.67 -13.47 -0.99
C TRP A 122 8.60 -13.71 -2.20
N LEU A 123 8.37 -12.99 -3.31
CA LEU A 123 9.24 -13.08 -4.49
C LEU A 123 10.70 -12.67 -4.18
N SER A 124 10.88 -11.60 -3.39
CA SER A 124 12.21 -11.15 -2.97
C SER A 124 12.99 -12.23 -2.23
N VAL A 125 12.33 -12.93 -1.30
CA VAL A 125 12.96 -13.94 -0.45
C VAL A 125 13.21 -15.24 -1.21
N PHE A 126 12.20 -15.71 -1.97
CA PHE A 126 12.25 -17.05 -2.57
C PHE A 126 12.82 -17.08 -3.99
N ASP A 127 12.66 -16.03 -4.78
CA ASP A 127 13.16 -15.95 -6.16
C ASP A 127 14.50 -15.23 -6.26
N LEU A 128 14.68 -14.15 -5.48
CA LEU A 128 15.91 -13.36 -5.51
C LEU A 128 16.90 -13.73 -4.39
N GLY A 129 16.46 -14.43 -3.35
CA GLY A 129 17.28 -14.72 -2.16
C GLY A 129 17.72 -13.47 -1.40
N ALA A 130 17.01 -12.35 -1.58
CA ALA A 130 17.40 -11.04 -1.08
C ALA A 130 16.23 -10.34 -0.37
N THR A 131 16.53 -9.54 0.64
CA THR A 131 15.54 -8.76 1.38
C THR A 131 15.86 -7.26 1.28
N CYS A 132 14.82 -6.45 1.11
CA CYS A 132 14.92 -5.01 1.06
C CYS A 132 14.33 -4.41 2.34
N VAL A 133 15.17 -3.79 3.17
CA VAL A 133 14.74 -3.18 4.45
C VAL A 133 13.68 -2.11 4.22
N TRP A 134 13.82 -1.28 3.20
CA TRP A 134 12.86 -0.23 2.86
C TRP A 134 11.50 -0.80 2.41
N CYS A 135 11.51 -1.93 1.70
CA CYS A 135 10.28 -2.62 1.31
C CYS A 135 9.57 -3.20 2.54
N LEU A 136 10.33 -3.78 3.47
CA LEU A 136 9.79 -4.28 4.75
C LEU A 136 9.22 -3.13 5.60
N THR A 137 9.92 -2.00 5.68
CA THR A 137 9.43 -0.80 6.37
C THR A 137 8.09 -0.33 5.80
N SER A 138 7.97 -0.27 4.46
CA SER A 138 6.71 0.05 3.78
C SER A 138 5.61 -0.96 4.11
N ALA A 139 5.94 -2.26 4.15
CA ALA A 139 4.97 -3.31 4.53
C ALA A 139 4.46 -3.13 5.96
N VAL A 140 5.35 -2.83 6.91
CA VAL A 140 5.00 -2.56 8.32
C VAL A 140 4.08 -1.34 8.43
N ILE A 141 4.37 -0.27 7.69
CA ILE A 141 3.53 0.93 7.66
C ILE A 141 2.12 0.58 7.14
N LEU A 142 2.01 -0.19 6.05
CA LEU A 142 0.71 -0.63 5.50
C LEU A 142 -0.07 -1.49 6.50
N ILE A 143 0.60 -2.41 7.20
CA ILE A 143 -0.03 -3.24 8.25
C ILE A 143 -0.52 -2.36 9.41
N ALA A 144 0.28 -1.38 9.85
CA ALA A 144 -0.12 -0.43 10.89
C ALA A 144 -1.35 0.41 10.44
N MET A 145 -1.36 0.90 9.19
CA MET A 145 -2.50 1.62 8.63
C MET A 145 -3.75 0.74 8.57
N LEU A 146 -3.62 -0.52 8.19
CA LEU A 146 -4.73 -1.48 8.17
C LEU A 146 -5.28 -1.71 9.58
N ALA A 147 -4.41 -1.86 10.57
CA ALA A 147 -4.80 -2.00 11.98
C ALA A 147 -5.57 -0.75 12.46
N VAL A 148 -5.07 0.45 12.18
CA VAL A 148 -5.76 1.71 12.52
C VAL A 148 -7.13 1.78 11.86
N LEU A 149 -7.25 1.45 10.57
CA LEU A 149 -8.53 1.44 9.84
C LEU A 149 -9.52 0.42 10.41
N VAL A 150 -9.04 -0.76 10.83
CA VAL A 150 -9.88 -1.77 11.49
C VAL A 150 -10.36 -1.29 12.85
N MET A 151 -9.53 -0.61 13.63
CA MET A 151 -9.92 -0.04 14.93
C MET A 151 -10.90 1.14 14.78
N ARG A 152 -10.72 1.96 13.74
CA ARG A 152 -11.51 3.16 13.46
C ARG A 152 -12.71 2.92 12.55
N ARG A 153 -13.30 1.73 12.61
CA ARG A 153 -14.50 1.42 11.84
C ARG A 153 -15.62 2.39 12.14
N PRO A 154 -16.25 3.02 11.11
CA PRO A 154 -17.43 3.85 11.34
C PRO A 154 -18.54 3.03 11.98
N ALA A 155 -19.06 3.50 13.12
CA ALA A 155 -20.19 2.87 13.78
C ALA A 155 -21.42 2.92 12.86
N ALA A 156 -21.98 1.78 12.52
CA ALA A 156 -23.19 1.75 11.71
C ALA A 156 -24.37 2.30 12.52
N ARG A 157 -25.03 3.31 12.01
CA ARG A 157 -26.24 3.92 12.58
C ARG A 157 -27.40 2.93 12.77
N ASN A 158 -27.31 1.75 12.17
CA ASN A 158 -28.29 0.69 12.30
C ASN A 158 -27.55 -0.65 12.52
N ARG A 159 -27.88 -1.37 13.60
CA ARG A 159 -27.27 -2.67 13.97
C ARG A 159 -27.36 -3.70 12.83
N LYS A 160 -28.40 -3.61 11.97
CA LYS A 160 -28.56 -4.45 10.76
C LYS A 160 -27.60 -4.09 9.61
N ARG A 161 -26.98 -2.90 9.62
CA ARG A 161 -25.99 -2.43 8.62
C ARG A 161 -24.56 -2.40 9.15
N ALA A 162 -24.35 -2.80 10.41
CA ALA A 162 -23.00 -2.96 10.93
C ALA A 162 -22.28 -4.01 10.08
N MET A 163 -21.14 -3.62 9.48
CA MET A 163 -20.31 -4.59 8.77
C MET A 163 -19.84 -5.63 9.77
N SER A 164 -20.28 -6.87 9.59
CA SER A 164 -19.80 -8.00 10.39
C SER A 164 -18.30 -8.18 10.17
N ALA A 165 -17.59 -8.75 11.15
CA ALA A 165 -16.19 -9.09 11.03
C ALA A 165 -15.94 -9.97 9.78
N ALA A 166 -16.87 -10.87 9.47
CA ALA A 166 -16.82 -11.70 8.27
C ALA A 166 -16.83 -10.87 6.97
N ARG A 167 -17.72 -9.89 6.84
CA ARG A 167 -17.75 -9.01 5.66
C ARG A 167 -16.50 -8.15 5.54
N LEU A 168 -15.91 -7.75 6.66
CA LEU A 168 -14.65 -7.02 6.66
C LEU A 168 -13.52 -7.92 6.16
N ALA A 169 -13.44 -9.14 6.69
CA ALA A 169 -12.44 -10.12 6.26
C ALA A 169 -12.60 -10.48 4.77
N THR A 170 -13.84 -10.68 4.29
CA THR A 170 -14.08 -10.99 2.87
C THR A 170 -13.71 -9.82 1.96
N ASN A 171 -14.10 -8.59 2.29
CA ASN A 171 -13.77 -7.43 1.46
C ASN A 171 -12.26 -7.13 1.47
N GLY A 172 -11.60 -7.22 2.62
CA GLY A 172 -10.16 -7.06 2.74
C GLY A 172 -9.40 -8.18 2.03
N GLY A 173 -9.84 -9.42 2.22
CA GLY A 173 -9.28 -10.59 1.54
C GLY A 173 -9.43 -10.50 0.01
N LEU A 174 -10.60 -10.11 -0.49
CA LEU A 174 -10.82 -9.89 -1.92
C LEU A 174 -9.91 -8.79 -2.49
N ALA A 175 -9.72 -7.69 -1.77
CA ALA A 175 -8.81 -6.62 -2.21
C ALA A 175 -7.34 -7.10 -2.23
N ALA A 176 -6.91 -7.82 -1.19
CA ALA A 176 -5.56 -8.37 -1.12
C ALA A 176 -5.31 -9.44 -2.20
N VAL A 177 -6.21 -10.41 -2.35
CA VAL A 177 -6.11 -11.46 -3.37
C VAL A 177 -6.18 -10.86 -4.78
N GLY A 178 -7.08 -9.90 -5.02
CA GLY A 178 -7.17 -9.20 -6.30
C GLY A 178 -5.86 -8.48 -6.66
N ALA A 179 -5.22 -7.82 -5.71
CA ALA A 179 -3.92 -7.18 -5.90
C ALA A 179 -2.81 -8.19 -6.19
N VAL A 180 -2.78 -9.33 -5.49
CA VAL A 180 -1.83 -10.42 -5.72
C VAL A 180 -2.01 -11.03 -7.11
N VAL A 181 -3.25 -11.35 -7.50
CA VAL A 181 -3.56 -11.92 -8.82
C VAL A 181 -3.18 -10.94 -9.94
N ALA A 182 -3.50 -9.66 -9.78
CA ALA A 182 -3.11 -8.64 -10.75
C ALA A 182 -1.58 -8.53 -10.87
N ALA A 183 -0.87 -8.53 -9.74
CA ALA A 183 0.60 -8.51 -9.72
C ALA A 183 1.17 -9.76 -10.39
N ALA A 184 0.69 -10.95 -10.02
CA ALA A 184 1.15 -12.21 -10.59
C ALA A 184 0.93 -12.26 -12.11
N PHE A 185 -0.24 -11.79 -12.57
CA PHE A 185 -0.55 -11.71 -14.00
C PHE A 185 0.41 -10.77 -14.73
N VAL A 186 0.66 -9.57 -14.20
CA VAL A 186 1.57 -8.59 -14.81
C VAL A 186 3.00 -9.11 -14.84
N PHE A 187 3.49 -9.71 -13.75
CA PHE A 187 4.85 -10.23 -13.69
C PHE A 187 5.06 -11.54 -14.46
N ALA A 188 4.01 -12.34 -14.65
CA ALA A 188 4.05 -13.54 -15.49
C ALA A 188 3.93 -13.20 -16.99
N ALA A 189 3.29 -12.09 -17.34
CA ALA A 189 3.11 -11.69 -18.73
C ALA A 189 4.45 -11.21 -19.34
N PRO A 190 4.69 -11.49 -20.64
CA PRO A 190 5.92 -11.08 -21.33
C PRO A 190 6.08 -9.56 -21.47
N PHE A 191 5.11 -8.78 -21.00
CA PHE A 191 5.15 -7.31 -20.97
C PHE A 191 6.10 -6.73 -19.91
N SER A 192 6.69 -7.55 -19.03
CA SER A 192 7.40 -7.06 -17.85
C SER A 192 8.83 -6.62 -18.09
N ALA A 193 9.44 -6.91 -19.22
CA ALA A 193 10.69 -6.27 -19.66
C ALA A 193 10.83 -6.40 -21.17
N PRO A 194 11.12 -5.32 -21.90
CA PRO A 194 11.86 -5.49 -23.13
C PRO A 194 13.15 -6.24 -22.77
N PRO A 195 13.69 -7.09 -23.66
CA PRO A 195 15.03 -7.60 -23.47
C PRO A 195 15.95 -6.37 -23.41
N GLY A 196 16.18 -5.92 -22.18
CA GLY A 196 16.91 -4.68 -21.95
C GLY A 196 18.33 -4.87 -22.40
N TYR A 197 19.01 -3.77 -22.70
CA TYR A 197 20.44 -3.68 -22.96
C TYR A 197 21.26 -4.58 -22.03
N GLN A 198 20.83 -4.74 -20.77
CA GLN A 198 21.46 -5.60 -19.76
C GLN A 198 21.36 -7.11 -20.10
N SER A 199 20.25 -7.59 -20.63
CA SER A 199 20.14 -9.00 -21.03
C SER A 199 20.87 -9.28 -22.36
N ALA A 200 20.88 -8.31 -23.26
CA ALA A 200 21.69 -8.38 -24.50
C ALA A 200 23.18 -8.32 -24.15
N LEU A 201 23.59 -7.43 -23.24
CA LEU A 201 24.95 -7.33 -22.74
C LEU A 201 25.38 -8.60 -22.00
N ALA A 202 24.53 -9.16 -21.12
CA ALA A 202 24.81 -10.41 -20.41
C ALA A 202 24.97 -11.58 -21.38
N ARG A 203 24.16 -11.70 -22.43
CA ARG A 203 24.33 -12.68 -23.49
C ARG A 203 25.63 -12.47 -24.25
N HIS A 204 25.91 -11.25 -24.64
CA HIS A 204 27.13 -10.91 -25.36
C HIS A 204 28.38 -11.22 -24.50
N LEU A 205 28.37 -10.92 -23.20
CA LEU A 205 29.44 -11.24 -22.27
C LEU A 205 29.58 -12.77 -22.08
N ALA A 206 28.47 -13.50 -22.04
CA ALA A 206 28.49 -14.96 -21.97
C ALA A 206 29.06 -15.60 -23.25
N ASP A 207 28.67 -15.10 -24.42
CA ASP A 207 29.11 -15.56 -25.72
C ASP A 207 30.59 -15.25 -25.96
N THR A 208 31.06 -14.11 -25.49
CA THR A 208 32.47 -13.70 -25.57
C THR A 208 33.35 -14.28 -24.47
N LYS A 209 32.80 -15.09 -23.56
CA LYS A 209 33.50 -15.65 -22.38
C LYS A 209 34.23 -14.59 -21.57
N ALA A 210 33.71 -13.39 -21.51
CA ALA A 210 34.30 -12.30 -20.79
C ALA A 210 34.33 -12.60 -19.28
N VAL A 211 35.50 -12.59 -18.67
CA VAL A 211 35.67 -12.75 -17.23
C VAL A 211 35.68 -11.36 -16.60
N MET A 212 34.65 -11.09 -15.77
CA MET A 212 34.62 -9.86 -14.99
C MET A 212 35.53 -10.00 -13.77
N TYR A 213 36.63 -9.26 -13.77
CA TYR A 213 37.47 -9.07 -12.59
C TYR A 213 36.88 -7.91 -11.77
N GLY A 214 35.97 -8.24 -10.83
CA GLY A 214 35.46 -7.30 -9.86
C GLY A 214 36.09 -7.59 -8.50
N SER A 215 36.67 -6.57 -7.84
CA SER A 215 37.01 -6.72 -6.43
C SER A 215 35.69 -6.65 -5.64
N PHE A 216 35.34 -7.76 -5.01
CA PHE A 216 34.32 -7.79 -3.99
C PHE A 216 34.94 -7.23 -2.71
N LEU A 217 34.89 -5.91 -2.53
CA LEU A 217 35.19 -5.21 -1.28
C LEU A 217 33.89 -4.78 -0.60
#